data_96c744069206ce1a3a585ab8e19bf7fc
#
_entry.id   96c744069206ce1a3a585ab8e19bf7fc
#
_cell.length_a   1.000
_cell.length_b   1.000
_cell.length_c   1.000
_cell.angle_alpha   90.00
_cell.angle_beta   90.00
_cell.angle_gamma   90.00
#
_symmetry.space_group_name_H-M   'P 1'
#
loop_
_entity.id
_entity.type
_entity.pdbx_description
1 polymer ?
#
loop_
_entity_poly.entity_id
_entity_poly.type
_entity_poly.pdbx_seq_one_letter_code
_entity_poly.pdbx_strand_id
1 'polypeptide(L)'
;MEESVVEVLPFIRDYEAGLAQQHHLHGTLQGEQGGLLKGCCGYLLAGEHDPVYTLGKHGRSENMLVSKELLERMGVKVVGVDRGGDITYHGPGQLVAYPILHLPTLGLGAKEYVAHLLDSARRTCATFGVTCVPREDAPGLWLGCDGRGHLRKICAVGVHIGQGITTHGFALNVNTDLGYFDKINPCGLRGCGVTSLSAELGREVDFDAVREQFFLHFEEVFGVHLRMENA
;
A
#
# COMPACT_ATOMS: atom_id res chain seq x y z
N MET A 1 29.79 -6.25 -3.98
CA MET A 1 28.60 -6.68 -3.23
C MET A 1 27.64 -7.18 -4.29
N GLU A 2 27.05 -8.36 -4.12
CA GLU A 2 25.99 -8.79 -5.04
C GLU A 2 24.82 -7.83 -4.89
N GLU A 3 24.27 -7.38 -6.02
CA GLU A 3 23.11 -6.46 -6.02
C GLU A 3 21.88 -7.22 -5.49
N SER A 4 21.18 -6.58 -4.54
CA SER A 4 19.94 -7.13 -4.01
C SER A 4 18.82 -6.94 -5.05
N VAL A 5 18.21 -8.04 -5.49
CA VAL A 5 17.17 -8.04 -6.52
C VAL A 5 15.80 -8.28 -5.88
N VAL A 6 14.79 -7.54 -6.32
CA VAL A 6 13.37 -7.77 -6.02
C VAL A 6 12.65 -8.08 -7.32
N GLU A 7 11.94 -9.20 -7.38
CA GLU A 7 11.18 -9.58 -8.57
C GLU A 7 9.80 -8.89 -8.58
N VAL A 8 9.48 -8.22 -9.67
CA VAL A 8 8.15 -7.62 -9.87
C VAL A 8 7.27 -8.65 -10.57
N LEU A 9 6.21 -9.05 -9.88
CA LEU A 9 5.26 -10.05 -10.37
C LEU A 9 3.93 -9.42 -10.77
N PRO A 10 3.13 -10.09 -11.62
CA PRO A 10 1.80 -9.63 -12.01
C PRO A 10 0.90 -9.39 -10.78
N PHE A 11 0.20 -8.26 -10.78
CA PHE A 11 -0.74 -7.89 -9.72
C PHE A 11 -2.12 -8.50 -9.99
N ILE A 12 -2.72 -9.12 -8.99
CA ILE A 12 -4.06 -9.72 -9.07
C ILE A 12 -5.10 -8.74 -8.53
N ARG A 13 -6.05 -8.33 -9.35
CA ARG A 13 -7.10 -7.34 -8.99
C ARG A 13 -8.08 -7.84 -7.94
N ASP A 14 -8.51 -9.12 -8.02
CA ASP A 14 -9.32 -9.73 -6.96
C ASP A 14 -8.52 -9.79 -5.66
N TYR A 15 -9.08 -9.20 -4.61
CA TYR A 15 -8.35 -9.02 -3.35
C TYR A 15 -8.00 -10.34 -2.67
N GLU A 16 -8.94 -11.30 -2.63
CA GLU A 16 -8.72 -12.58 -1.95
C GLU A 16 -7.68 -13.43 -2.66
N ALA A 17 -7.71 -13.44 -4.01
CA ALA A 17 -6.69 -14.11 -4.81
C ALA A 17 -5.31 -13.42 -4.68
N GLY A 18 -5.27 -12.08 -4.66
CA GLY A 18 -4.04 -11.31 -4.41
C GLY A 18 -3.48 -11.55 -3.01
N LEU A 19 -4.32 -11.69 -1.99
CA LEU A 19 -3.90 -12.04 -0.64
C LEU A 19 -3.31 -13.47 -0.59
N ALA A 20 -3.95 -14.42 -1.26
CA ALA A 20 -3.43 -15.79 -1.39
C ALA A 20 -2.06 -15.81 -2.10
N GLN A 21 -1.86 -14.98 -3.13
CA GLN A 21 -0.55 -14.80 -3.79
C GLN A 21 0.48 -14.28 -2.79
N GLN A 22 0.18 -13.26 -2.00
CA GLN A 22 1.10 -12.74 -0.97
C GLN A 22 1.51 -13.82 0.04
N HIS A 23 0.55 -14.61 0.53
CA HIS A 23 0.84 -15.70 1.48
C HIS A 23 1.69 -16.81 0.86
N HIS A 24 1.46 -17.13 -0.41
CA HIS A 24 2.27 -18.08 -1.15
C HIS A 24 3.72 -17.60 -1.25
N LEU A 25 3.94 -16.35 -1.68
CA LEU A 25 5.26 -15.73 -1.80
C LEU A 25 5.98 -15.63 -0.45
N HIS A 26 5.24 -15.27 0.61
CA HIS A 26 5.79 -15.30 1.98
C HIS A 26 6.28 -16.71 2.35
N GLY A 27 5.48 -17.74 2.09
CA GLY A 27 5.84 -19.14 2.34
C GLY A 27 7.06 -19.59 1.53
N THR A 28 7.18 -19.16 0.28
CA THR A 28 8.34 -19.41 -0.58
C THR A 28 9.62 -18.84 0.05
N LEU A 29 9.61 -17.56 0.42
CA LEU A 29 10.77 -16.92 1.08
C LEU A 29 11.10 -17.56 2.43
N GLN A 30 10.12 -18.05 3.17
CA GLN A 30 10.32 -18.75 4.43
C GLN A 30 10.98 -20.12 4.23
N GLY A 31 10.56 -20.88 3.20
CA GLY A 31 11.11 -22.20 2.87
C GLY A 31 12.54 -22.14 2.33
N GLU A 32 12.89 -21.06 1.66
CA GLU A 32 14.18 -20.79 1.04
C GLU A 32 15.25 -20.21 2.00
N GLN A 33 15.00 -20.19 3.32
CA GLN A 33 15.95 -19.65 4.31
C GLN A 33 17.36 -20.28 4.30
N GLY A 34 17.59 -21.29 3.47
CA GLY A 34 18.92 -21.87 3.17
C GLY A 34 19.42 -21.62 1.75
N GLY A 35 18.68 -20.95 0.90
CA GLY A 35 18.97 -20.77 -0.52
C GLY A 35 18.10 -19.73 -1.19
N LEU A 36 18.01 -18.52 -0.62
CA LEU A 36 17.54 -17.35 -1.40
C LEU A 36 18.21 -17.45 -2.76
N LEU A 37 17.42 -17.58 -3.82
CA LEU A 37 17.90 -17.59 -5.20
C LEU A 37 18.93 -16.48 -5.31
N LYS A 38 20.18 -16.82 -5.67
CA LYS A 38 21.34 -15.92 -5.58
C LYS A 38 20.99 -14.48 -5.89
N GLY A 39 20.99 -13.62 -4.85
CA GLY A 39 20.73 -12.20 -4.96
C GLY A 39 19.25 -11.75 -4.89
N CYS A 40 18.26 -12.64 -4.91
CA CYS A 40 16.84 -12.24 -4.76
C CYS A 40 16.49 -12.05 -3.28
N CYS A 41 16.02 -10.87 -2.89
CA CYS A 41 15.61 -10.56 -1.52
C CYS A 41 14.09 -10.50 -1.34
N GLY A 42 13.30 -10.73 -2.39
CA GLY A 42 11.85 -10.76 -2.31
C GLY A 42 11.14 -10.41 -3.60
N TYR A 43 9.87 -10.09 -3.44
CA TYR A 43 8.92 -9.82 -4.54
C TYR A 43 8.21 -8.49 -4.32
N LEU A 44 7.80 -7.86 -5.42
CA LEU A 44 6.97 -6.66 -5.41
C LEU A 44 5.73 -6.88 -6.26
N LEU A 45 4.55 -6.64 -5.67
CA LEU A 45 3.28 -6.61 -6.35
C LEU A 45 2.78 -5.16 -6.31
N ALA A 46 2.50 -4.54 -7.46
CA ALA A 46 2.01 -3.17 -7.50
C ALA A 46 0.96 -2.97 -8.61
N GLY A 47 -0.23 -2.53 -8.21
CA GLY A 47 -1.37 -2.34 -9.11
C GLY A 47 -2.60 -1.80 -8.39
N GLU A 48 -3.77 -2.07 -8.91
CA GLU A 48 -5.05 -1.66 -8.33
C GLU A 48 -5.99 -2.85 -8.15
N HIS A 49 -6.76 -2.84 -7.06
CA HIS A 49 -7.79 -3.85 -6.79
C HIS A 49 -9.15 -3.46 -7.39
N ASP A 50 -10.02 -4.45 -7.52
CA ASP A 50 -11.45 -4.24 -7.59
C ASP A 50 -11.97 -3.71 -6.24
N PRO A 51 -13.13 -3.02 -6.20
CA PRO A 51 -13.63 -2.39 -4.98
C PRO A 51 -13.76 -3.37 -3.81
N VAL A 52 -13.08 -3.08 -2.70
CA VAL A 52 -13.07 -3.90 -1.48
C VAL A 52 -12.80 -3.06 -0.23
N TYR A 53 -13.48 -3.39 0.86
CA TYR A 53 -13.08 -2.93 2.19
C TYR A 53 -12.30 -4.01 2.91
N THR A 54 -11.21 -3.64 3.57
CA THR A 54 -10.42 -4.58 4.39
C THR A 54 -10.44 -4.18 5.85
N LEU A 55 -10.68 -5.16 6.72
CA LEU A 55 -10.62 -5.02 8.18
C LEU A 55 -9.29 -5.58 8.67
N GLY A 56 -8.39 -4.71 9.11
CA GLY A 56 -7.12 -5.11 9.71
C GLY A 56 -7.28 -5.66 11.13
N LYS A 57 -6.16 -5.95 11.80
CA LYS A 57 -6.15 -6.54 13.16
C LYS A 57 -6.91 -5.74 14.23
N HIS A 58 -7.02 -4.43 14.05
CA HIS A 58 -7.76 -3.54 14.95
C HIS A 58 -9.10 -3.11 14.34
N GLY A 59 -9.48 -3.73 13.21
CA GLY A 59 -10.70 -3.43 12.47
C GLY A 59 -11.94 -3.79 13.28
N ARG A 60 -12.83 -2.80 13.42
CA ARG A 60 -14.13 -2.99 14.06
C ARG A 60 -15.23 -2.88 13.01
N SER A 61 -16.16 -3.82 13.02
CA SER A 61 -17.34 -3.78 12.14
C SER A 61 -18.18 -2.50 12.31
N GLU A 62 -18.13 -1.90 13.50
CA GLU A 62 -18.78 -0.63 13.85
C GLU A 62 -18.22 0.56 13.05
N ASN A 63 -17.00 0.45 12.51
CA ASN A 63 -16.38 1.44 11.64
C ASN A 63 -16.89 1.37 10.19
N MET A 64 -17.72 0.39 9.86
CA MET A 64 -18.52 0.36 8.62
C MET A 64 -19.79 1.18 8.85
N LEU A 65 -19.96 2.28 8.14
CA LEU A 65 -21.09 3.21 8.31
C LEU A 65 -22.30 2.86 7.43
N VAL A 66 -22.18 1.81 6.61
CA VAL A 66 -23.23 1.33 5.70
C VAL A 66 -23.57 -0.13 5.97
N SER A 67 -24.78 -0.52 5.62
CA SER A 67 -25.24 -1.90 5.85
C SER A 67 -24.59 -2.87 4.85
N LYS A 68 -24.55 -4.16 5.25
CA LYS A 68 -24.05 -5.24 4.41
C LYS A 68 -24.84 -5.36 3.10
N GLU A 69 -26.17 -5.19 3.16
CA GLU A 69 -27.06 -5.24 2.00
C GLU A 69 -26.73 -4.12 0.98
N LEU A 70 -26.32 -2.94 1.45
CA LEU A 70 -25.89 -1.86 0.55
C LEU A 70 -24.57 -2.21 -0.13
N LEU A 71 -23.61 -2.77 0.60
CA LEU A 71 -22.33 -3.21 0.05
C LEU A 71 -22.51 -4.31 -1.01
N GLU A 72 -23.38 -5.28 -0.75
CA GLU A 72 -23.73 -6.34 -1.70
C GLU A 72 -24.34 -5.76 -3.00
N ARG A 73 -25.24 -4.78 -2.89
CA ARG A 73 -25.80 -4.07 -4.06
C ARG A 73 -24.73 -3.29 -4.85
N MET A 74 -23.73 -2.78 -4.16
CA MET A 74 -22.60 -2.07 -4.79
C MET A 74 -21.57 -3.03 -5.38
N GLY A 75 -21.69 -4.35 -5.15
CA GLY A 75 -20.70 -5.35 -5.55
C GLY A 75 -19.36 -5.22 -4.82
N VAL A 76 -19.38 -4.64 -3.58
CA VAL A 76 -18.16 -4.40 -2.80
C VAL A 76 -18.03 -5.43 -1.70
N LYS A 77 -16.93 -6.16 -1.70
CA LYS A 77 -16.61 -7.15 -0.66
C LYS A 77 -16.09 -6.48 0.62
N VAL A 78 -16.23 -7.21 1.75
CA VAL A 78 -15.56 -6.86 3.02
C VAL A 78 -14.74 -8.07 3.46
N VAL A 79 -13.42 -7.89 3.60
CA VAL A 79 -12.47 -8.98 3.88
C VAL A 79 -11.71 -8.70 5.17
N GLY A 80 -11.71 -9.66 6.10
CA GLY A 80 -10.86 -9.61 7.30
C GLY A 80 -9.43 -10.02 6.95
N VAL A 81 -8.43 -9.27 7.44
CA VAL A 81 -7.01 -9.46 7.09
C VAL A 81 -6.08 -9.28 8.27
N ASP A 82 -4.86 -9.78 8.17
CA ASP A 82 -3.85 -9.75 9.22
C ASP A 82 -2.91 -8.54 9.20
N ARG A 83 -3.11 -7.56 8.28
CA ARG A 83 -2.34 -6.30 8.31
C ARG A 83 -2.59 -5.48 9.57
N GLY A 84 -1.65 -4.62 9.92
CA GLY A 84 -1.86 -3.59 10.93
C GLY A 84 -2.97 -2.60 10.55
N GLY A 85 -3.47 -1.88 11.55
CA GLY A 85 -4.50 -0.85 11.37
C GLY A 85 -5.93 -1.38 11.43
N ASP A 86 -6.86 -0.48 11.09
CA ASP A 86 -8.31 -0.65 11.18
C ASP A 86 -8.90 -0.93 9.78
N ILE A 87 -10.09 -0.41 9.49
CA ILE A 87 -10.76 -0.51 8.20
C ILE A 87 -10.12 0.43 7.17
N THR A 88 -10.04 0.00 5.91
CA THR A 88 -9.71 0.85 4.76
C THR A 88 -10.44 0.38 3.51
N TYR A 89 -10.37 1.19 2.46
CA TYR A 89 -10.88 0.89 1.13
C TYR A 89 -9.73 0.69 0.14
N HIS A 90 -9.90 -0.27 -0.76
CA HIS A 90 -9.09 -0.41 -1.97
C HIS A 90 -10.02 -0.48 -3.19
N GLY A 91 -9.56 0.09 -4.31
CA GLY A 91 -10.34 0.09 -5.54
C GLY A 91 -9.63 0.76 -6.72
N PRO A 92 -10.29 0.86 -7.87
CA PRO A 92 -9.75 1.47 -9.07
C PRO A 92 -9.20 2.87 -8.82
N GLY A 93 -8.09 3.19 -9.50
CA GLY A 93 -7.39 4.45 -9.33
C GLY A 93 -6.57 4.58 -8.05
N GLN A 94 -6.47 3.53 -7.24
CA GLN A 94 -5.60 3.50 -6.05
C GLN A 94 -4.38 2.61 -6.30
N LEU A 95 -3.18 3.18 -6.26
CA LEU A 95 -1.95 2.39 -6.35
C LEU A 95 -1.71 1.67 -5.03
N VAL A 96 -1.87 0.35 -5.08
CA VAL A 96 -1.56 -0.54 -3.95
C VAL A 96 -0.23 -1.23 -4.24
N ALA A 97 0.69 -1.22 -3.28
CA ALA A 97 1.97 -1.90 -3.40
C ALA A 97 2.20 -2.82 -2.21
N TYR A 98 2.55 -4.07 -2.52
CA TYR A 98 2.84 -5.13 -1.57
C TYR A 98 4.26 -5.64 -1.77
N PRO A 99 5.26 -5.08 -1.08
CA PRO A 99 6.59 -5.66 -1.07
C PRO A 99 6.62 -6.87 -0.12
N ILE A 100 6.94 -8.03 -0.64
CA ILE A 100 7.12 -9.27 0.10
C ILE A 100 8.62 -9.50 0.22
N LEU A 101 9.24 -8.95 1.26
CA LEU A 101 10.70 -8.85 1.40
C LEU A 101 11.20 -9.61 2.62
N HIS A 102 12.36 -10.24 2.50
CA HIS A 102 13.10 -10.76 3.63
C HIS A 102 13.98 -9.65 4.24
N LEU A 103 13.49 -8.99 5.27
CA LEU A 103 14.13 -7.82 5.89
C LEU A 103 15.56 -8.08 6.40
N PRO A 104 15.86 -9.24 7.01
CA PRO A 104 17.23 -9.52 7.45
C PRO A 104 18.25 -9.49 6.30
N THR A 105 17.89 -9.95 5.10
CA THR A 105 18.78 -9.87 3.91
C THR A 105 19.07 -8.43 3.51
N LEU A 106 18.10 -7.53 3.70
CA LEU A 106 18.26 -6.11 3.43
C LEU A 106 18.88 -5.33 4.60
N GLY A 107 19.14 -5.97 5.74
CA GLY A 107 19.62 -5.32 6.95
C GLY A 107 18.64 -4.33 7.57
N LEU A 108 17.33 -4.49 7.29
CA LEU A 108 16.28 -3.56 7.72
C LEU A 108 15.50 -4.09 8.93
N GLY A 109 15.24 -3.17 9.86
CA GLY A 109 14.26 -3.37 10.92
C GLY A 109 12.84 -2.96 10.47
N ALA A 110 11.83 -3.37 11.23
CA ALA A 110 10.43 -3.08 10.90
C ALA A 110 10.11 -1.58 10.75
N LYS A 111 10.69 -0.72 11.60
CA LYS A 111 10.50 0.73 11.54
C LYS A 111 11.15 1.33 10.30
N GLU A 112 12.35 0.91 9.98
CA GLU A 112 13.08 1.36 8.78
C GLU A 112 12.37 0.94 7.51
N TYR A 113 11.87 -0.30 7.45
CA TYR A 113 11.06 -0.78 6.34
C TYR A 113 9.83 0.12 6.09
N VAL A 114 9.06 0.43 7.13
CA VAL A 114 7.89 1.31 6.99
C VAL A 114 8.30 2.72 6.58
N ALA A 115 9.40 3.24 7.12
CA ALA A 115 9.93 4.55 6.73
C ALA A 115 10.36 4.58 5.25
N HIS A 116 11.08 3.55 4.77
CA HIS A 116 11.46 3.41 3.37
C HIS A 116 10.24 3.31 2.44
N LEU A 117 9.24 2.51 2.84
CA LEU A 117 8.02 2.35 2.07
C LEU A 117 7.25 3.67 1.91
N LEU A 118 7.12 4.43 3.01
CA LEU A 118 6.49 5.75 2.98
C LEU A 118 7.37 6.79 2.25
N ASP A 119 8.69 6.72 2.32
CA ASP A 119 9.56 7.64 1.59
C ASP A 119 9.49 7.41 0.07
N SER A 120 9.42 6.15 -0.38
CA SER A 120 9.20 5.83 -1.79
C SER A 120 7.88 6.44 -2.31
N ALA A 121 6.77 6.25 -1.57
CA ALA A 121 5.48 6.83 -1.93
C ALA A 121 5.49 8.38 -1.86
N ARG A 122 6.19 8.97 -0.88
CA ARG A 122 6.33 10.43 -0.72
C ARG A 122 7.09 11.04 -1.90
N ARG A 123 8.20 10.43 -2.32
CA ARG A 123 8.97 10.87 -3.50
C ARG A 123 8.14 10.76 -4.77
N THR A 124 7.36 9.69 -4.90
CA THR A 124 6.41 9.54 -6.00
C THR A 124 5.41 10.69 -6.04
N CYS A 125 4.76 11.04 -4.92
CA CYS A 125 3.88 12.21 -4.86
C CYS A 125 4.60 13.50 -5.27
N ALA A 126 5.84 13.70 -4.80
CA ALA A 126 6.63 14.89 -5.09
C ALA A 126 6.96 15.02 -6.59
N THR A 127 7.23 13.93 -7.31
CA THR A 127 7.43 13.91 -8.76
C THR A 127 6.23 14.51 -9.51
N PHE A 128 5.02 14.31 -9.00
CA PHE A 128 3.79 14.89 -9.56
C PHE A 128 3.43 16.26 -8.96
N GLY A 129 4.31 16.86 -8.14
CA GLY A 129 4.11 18.19 -7.57
C GLY A 129 3.27 18.23 -6.30
N VAL A 130 3.01 17.08 -5.66
CA VAL A 130 2.25 16.99 -4.41
C VAL A 130 3.18 16.73 -3.24
N THR A 131 3.26 17.68 -2.29
CA THR A 131 4.08 17.57 -1.09
C THR A 131 3.26 16.98 0.06
N CYS A 132 3.66 15.83 0.56
CA CYS A 132 3.04 15.16 1.69
C CYS A 132 4.10 14.73 2.71
N VAL A 133 3.69 14.46 3.95
CA VAL A 133 4.58 14.12 5.06
C VAL A 133 4.07 12.90 5.82
N PRO A 134 4.96 12.05 6.36
CA PRO A 134 4.58 10.98 7.26
C PRO A 134 4.18 11.57 8.63
N ARG A 135 3.35 10.83 9.39
CA ARG A 135 2.97 11.15 10.77
C ARG A 135 3.17 9.94 11.67
N GLU A 136 3.72 10.18 12.86
CA GLU A 136 3.96 9.11 13.84
C GLU A 136 2.68 8.68 14.55
N ASP A 137 1.78 9.63 14.82
CA ASP A 137 0.51 9.41 15.52
C ASP A 137 -0.58 8.82 14.62
N ALA A 138 -0.38 8.89 13.30
CA ALA A 138 -1.35 8.41 12.30
C ALA A 138 -0.63 7.86 11.06
N PRO A 139 -0.18 6.60 11.07
CA PRO A 139 0.64 6.04 10.00
C PRO A 139 0.07 6.26 8.60
N GLY A 140 0.94 6.70 7.68
CA GLY A 140 0.61 7.07 6.30
C GLY A 140 1.21 8.41 5.89
N LEU A 141 0.84 8.89 4.69
CA LEU A 141 1.24 10.20 4.19
C LEU A 141 0.06 11.17 4.21
N TRP A 142 0.37 12.39 4.64
CA TRP A 142 -0.63 13.40 4.90
C TRP A 142 -0.26 14.74 4.27
N LEU A 143 -1.28 15.46 3.84
CA LEU A 143 -1.17 16.87 3.51
C LEU A 143 -1.67 17.70 4.69
N GLY A 144 -0.90 18.74 5.04
CA GLY A 144 -1.18 19.62 6.17
C GLY A 144 -2.13 20.77 5.85
N CYS A 145 -2.18 21.73 6.76
CA CYS A 145 -2.93 22.97 6.61
C CYS A 145 -2.26 23.88 5.57
N ASP A 146 -2.62 23.72 4.31
CA ASP A 146 -2.16 24.50 3.16
C ASP A 146 -3.20 25.55 2.71
N GLY A 147 -4.00 26.06 3.65
CA GLY A 147 -5.12 26.96 3.40
C GLY A 147 -6.44 26.24 3.05
N ARG A 148 -6.43 24.92 2.88
CA ARG A 148 -7.64 24.09 2.68
C ARG A 148 -8.17 23.49 3.99
N GLY A 149 -7.64 23.92 5.10
CA GLY A 149 -8.22 23.84 6.45
C GLY A 149 -8.08 22.51 7.19
N HIS A 150 -7.92 21.36 6.56
CA HIS A 150 -7.91 20.07 7.25
C HIS A 150 -6.76 19.17 6.83
N LEU A 151 -6.26 18.40 7.81
CA LEU A 151 -5.37 17.27 7.52
C LEU A 151 -6.12 16.26 6.65
N ARG A 152 -5.47 15.80 5.58
CA ARG A 152 -6.04 14.81 4.68
C ARG A 152 -5.00 13.76 4.30
N LYS A 153 -5.38 12.50 4.38
CA LYS A 153 -4.52 11.37 4.08
C LYS A 153 -4.54 11.07 2.59
N ILE A 154 -3.37 11.02 1.96
CA ILE A 154 -3.20 10.62 0.56
C ILE A 154 -2.74 9.17 0.43
N CYS A 155 -2.00 8.66 1.41
CA CYS A 155 -1.48 7.30 1.40
C CYS A 155 -1.69 6.64 2.76
N ALA A 156 -2.32 5.48 2.77
CA ALA A 156 -2.43 4.61 3.94
C ALA A 156 -1.31 3.57 3.93
N VAL A 157 -0.83 3.16 5.10
CA VAL A 157 0.12 2.07 5.27
C VAL A 157 -0.40 1.08 6.31
N GLY A 158 -0.31 -0.20 6.00
CA GLY A 158 -0.66 -1.28 6.91
C GLY A 158 0.08 -2.54 6.49
N VAL A 159 1.06 -2.95 7.27
CA VAL A 159 1.93 -4.10 6.99
C VAL A 159 1.72 -5.21 8.01
N HIS A 160 2.10 -6.41 7.63
CA HIS A 160 2.36 -7.51 8.55
C HIS A 160 3.79 -8.00 8.34
N ILE A 161 4.48 -8.36 9.43
CA ILE A 161 5.83 -8.91 9.39
C ILE A 161 5.82 -10.19 10.21
N GLY A 162 6.02 -11.31 9.53
CA GLY A 162 6.13 -12.64 10.10
C GLY A 162 7.50 -13.23 9.81
N GLN A 163 8.25 -13.63 10.84
CA GLN A 163 9.60 -14.26 10.69
C GLN A 163 10.58 -13.42 9.84
N GLY A 164 10.50 -12.10 9.93
CA GLY A 164 11.33 -11.17 9.16
C GLY A 164 10.90 -10.97 7.71
N ILE A 165 9.80 -11.57 7.26
CA ILE A 165 9.24 -11.42 5.92
C ILE A 165 7.99 -10.54 5.98
N THR A 166 7.87 -9.60 5.04
CA THR A 166 6.76 -8.63 4.98
C THR A 166 5.61 -9.15 4.12
N THR A 167 4.39 -8.72 4.45
CA THR A 167 3.19 -8.81 3.60
C THR A 167 2.39 -7.53 3.72
N HIS A 168 1.42 -7.34 2.81
CA HIS A 168 0.70 -6.08 2.66
C HIS A 168 1.67 -4.93 2.35
N GLY A 169 1.27 -3.68 2.60
CA GLY A 169 2.11 -2.54 2.24
C GLY A 169 1.40 -1.22 2.37
N PHE A 170 1.34 -0.43 1.29
CA PHE A 170 0.64 0.85 1.26
C PHE A 170 -0.43 0.91 0.17
N ALA A 171 -1.28 1.92 0.29
CA ALA A 171 -2.28 2.29 -0.70
C ALA A 171 -2.24 3.81 -0.90
N LEU A 172 -1.79 4.25 -2.09
CA LEU A 172 -1.71 5.64 -2.51
C LEU A 172 -2.93 5.99 -3.38
N ASN A 173 -3.70 6.96 -2.97
CA ASN A 173 -4.81 7.47 -3.77
C ASN A 173 -4.28 8.28 -4.96
N VAL A 174 -4.43 7.78 -6.18
CA VAL A 174 -4.05 8.45 -7.44
C VAL A 174 -5.26 9.13 -8.05
N ASN A 175 -6.20 8.34 -8.60
CA ASN A 175 -7.48 8.78 -9.16
C ASN A 175 -8.67 8.15 -8.42
N THR A 176 -8.46 7.74 -7.18
CA THR A 176 -9.40 6.98 -6.37
C THR A 176 -10.70 7.74 -6.18
N ASP A 177 -11.85 7.08 -6.34
CA ASP A 177 -13.13 7.62 -5.90
C ASP A 177 -13.17 7.70 -4.37
N LEU A 178 -12.97 8.92 -3.86
CA LEU A 178 -12.90 9.18 -2.42
C LEU A 178 -14.25 9.01 -1.70
N GLY A 179 -15.37 8.99 -2.42
CA GLY A 179 -16.70 8.75 -1.87
C GLY A 179 -16.88 7.37 -1.21
N TYR A 180 -15.99 6.42 -1.49
CA TYR A 180 -15.96 5.15 -0.78
C TYR A 180 -15.47 5.31 0.67
N PHE A 181 -14.60 6.27 0.95
CA PHE A 181 -14.14 6.54 2.32
C PHE A 181 -15.22 7.16 3.22
N ASP A 182 -16.26 7.82 2.64
CA ASP A 182 -17.40 8.33 3.39
C ASP A 182 -18.28 7.22 4.00
N LYS A 183 -18.08 5.97 3.56
CA LYS A 183 -18.82 4.79 4.01
C LYS A 183 -18.14 4.06 5.18
N ILE A 184 -16.99 4.56 5.60
CA ILE A 184 -16.21 3.98 6.70
C ILE A 184 -15.72 5.08 7.65
N ASN A 185 -15.41 4.70 8.90
CA ASN A 185 -14.77 5.57 9.88
C ASN A 185 -13.35 5.01 10.17
N PRO A 186 -12.34 5.30 9.31
CA PRO A 186 -11.02 4.72 9.47
C PRO A 186 -10.31 5.31 10.69
N CYS A 187 -9.87 4.45 11.60
CA CYS A 187 -9.01 4.77 12.75
C CYS A 187 -9.55 5.82 13.74
N GLY A 188 -10.85 6.14 13.73
CA GLY A 188 -11.45 7.10 14.66
C GLY A 188 -10.87 8.53 14.60
N LEU A 189 -10.13 8.88 13.56
CA LEU A 189 -9.56 10.20 13.34
C LEU A 189 -10.67 11.18 12.94
N ARG A 190 -11.33 11.74 13.95
CA ARG A 190 -12.37 12.76 13.74
C ARG A 190 -11.72 14.04 13.21
N GLY A 191 -12.26 14.59 12.13
CA GLY A 191 -11.82 15.86 11.55
C GLY A 191 -10.67 15.77 10.56
N CYS A 192 -10.21 14.55 10.19
CA CYS A 192 -9.27 14.36 9.10
C CYS A 192 -10.01 13.84 7.85
N GLY A 193 -9.64 14.36 6.69
CA GLY A 193 -10.16 13.92 5.38
C GLY A 193 -9.23 12.89 4.72
N VAL A 194 -9.65 12.46 3.53
CA VAL A 194 -8.83 11.75 2.55
C VAL A 194 -8.67 12.61 1.31
N THR A 195 -7.59 12.39 0.56
CA THR A 195 -7.34 13.05 -0.72
C THR A 195 -6.67 12.10 -1.70
N SER A 196 -6.46 12.55 -2.93
CA SER A 196 -5.77 11.82 -4.00
C SER A 196 -4.87 12.75 -4.80
N LEU A 197 -3.96 12.23 -5.61
CA LEU A 197 -3.17 13.05 -6.52
C LEU A 197 -4.08 13.87 -7.45
N SER A 198 -5.11 13.24 -8.03
CA SER A 198 -6.04 13.93 -8.92
C SER A 198 -6.81 15.05 -8.22
N ALA A 199 -7.24 14.86 -6.97
CA ALA A 199 -7.94 15.89 -6.19
C ALA A 199 -7.02 17.07 -5.85
N GLU A 200 -5.74 16.83 -5.53
CA GLU A 200 -4.77 17.89 -5.24
C GLU A 200 -4.36 18.68 -6.48
N LEU A 201 -4.27 18.01 -7.64
CA LEU A 201 -3.84 18.61 -8.91
C LEU A 201 -5.00 19.18 -9.73
N GLY A 202 -6.25 18.86 -9.38
CA GLY A 202 -7.43 19.28 -10.13
C GLY A 202 -7.56 18.63 -11.51
N ARG A 203 -6.90 17.51 -11.76
CA ARG A 203 -6.93 16.76 -13.02
C ARG A 203 -6.61 15.28 -12.79
N GLU A 204 -7.06 14.44 -13.70
CA GLU A 204 -6.65 13.04 -13.74
C GLU A 204 -5.13 12.89 -13.94
N VAL A 205 -4.55 11.88 -13.32
CA VAL A 205 -3.13 11.56 -13.38
C VAL A 205 -2.94 10.22 -14.05
N ASP A 206 -1.97 10.09 -14.93
CA ASP A 206 -1.63 8.82 -15.56
C ASP A 206 -1.18 7.82 -14.49
N PHE A 207 -2.00 6.78 -14.30
CA PHE A 207 -1.79 5.77 -13.26
C PHE A 207 -0.51 4.95 -13.49
N ASP A 208 -0.24 4.59 -14.74
CA ASP A 208 0.94 3.81 -15.08
C ASP A 208 2.22 4.65 -14.89
N ALA A 209 2.19 5.93 -15.24
CA ALA A 209 3.29 6.84 -14.95
C ALA A 209 3.55 6.97 -13.43
N VAL A 210 2.51 6.99 -12.58
CA VAL A 210 2.68 6.99 -11.11
C VAL A 210 3.31 5.69 -10.64
N ARG A 211 2.88 4.54 -11.17
CA ARG A 211 3.45 3.23 -10.82
C ARG A 211 4.92 3.12 -11.24
N GLU A 212 5.28 3.59 -12.43
CA GLU A 212 6.66 3.61 -12.90
C GLU A 212 7.56 4.50 -12.01
N GLN A 213 7.09 5.69 -11.65
CA GLN A 213 7.84 6.57 -10.73
C GLN A 213 7.97 5.95 -9.34
N PHE A 214 6.95 5.22 -8.87
CA PHE A 214 7.07 4.47 -7.62
C PHE A 214 8.16 3.39 -7.72
N PHE A 215 8.27 2.66 -8.81
CA PHE A 215 9.32 1.65 -9.00
C PHE A 215 10.71 2.27 -8.93
N LEU A 216 10.94 3.38 -9.61
CA LEU A 216 12.22 4.10 -9.58
C LEU A 216 12.59 4.54 -8.14
N HIS A 217 11.64 5.15 -7.44
CA HIS A 217 11.89 5.59 -6.06
C HIS A 217 12.00 4.42 -5.07
N PHE A 218 11.33 3.31 -5.33
CA PHE A 218 11.48 2.11 -4.53
C PHE A 218 12.90 1.53 -4.64
N GLU A 219 13.44 1.41 -5.86
CA GLU A 219 14.83 1.00 -6.09
C GLU A 219 15.82 1.90 -5.35
N GLU A 220 15.69 3.22 -5.52
CA GLU A 220 16.57 4.21 -4.88
C GLU A 220 16.55 4.12 -3.35
N VAL A 221 15.35 4.05 -2.75
CA VAL A 221 15.17 4.11 -1.29
C VAL A 221 15.58 2.80 -0.63
N PHE A 222 15.26 1.65 -1.23
CA PHE A 222 15.60 0.34 -0.68
C PHE A 222 17.01 -0.12 -1.07
N GLY A 223 17.66 0.53 -2.04
CA GLY A 223 18.98 0.12 -2.55
C GLY A 223 18.92 -1.26 -3.23
N VAL A 224 17.87 -1.52 -3.99
CA VAL A 224 17.63 -2.79 -4.68
C VAL A 224 17.44 -2.57 -6.18
N HIS A 225 17.53 -3.64 -6.97
CA HIS A 225 17.14 -3.63 -8.38
C HIS A 225 15.83 -4.38 -8.58
N LEU A 226 14.88 -3.76 -9.28
CA LEU A 226 13.64 -4.39 -9.69
C LEU A 226 13.86 -5.18 -10.99
N ARG A 227 13.58 -6.46 -10.94
CA ARG A 227 13.58 -7.35 -12.10
C ARG A 227 12.14 -7.63 -12.50
N MET A 228 11.72 -7.11 -13.67
CA MET A 228 10.41 -7.44 -14.23
C MET A 228 10.39 -8.90 -14.66
N GLU A 229 9.36 -9.65 -14.29
CA GLU A 229 9.11 -10.96 -14.86
C GLU A 229 8.89 -10.77 -16.38
N ASN A 230 9.72 -11.40 -17.20
CA ASN A 230 9.55 -11.36 -18.64
C ASN A 230 8.22 -12.01 -18.99
N ALA A 231 7.32 -11.25 -19.62
CA ALA A 231 6.02 -11.70 -20.11
C ALA A 231 6.17 -12.77 -21.21
#